data_f25ac2678eeb6edd13b62ba52eb3659b
#
_entry.id   f25ac2678eeb6edd13b62ba52eb3659b
#
_cell.length_a   1.000
_cell.length_b   1.000
_cell.length_c   1.000
_cell.angle_alpha   90.00
_cell.angle_beta   90.00
_cell.angle_gamma   90.00
#
_symmetry.space_group_name_H-M   'P 1'
#
loop_
_entity.id
_entity.type
_entity.pdbx_description
1 polymer ?
#
loop_
_entity_poly.entity_id
_entity_poly.type
_entity_poly.pdbx_seq_one_letter_code
_entity_poly.pdbx_strand_id
1 'polypeptide(L)'
;MILSPADQERIETFWNYCLKHQYFNIGYPESADFDYSALFRFFKFSINNCGDWKDYSNYALNSFDFEKDVMAYFAEIFQIPFEESWGYVTNGGTEGNMFGCYLARELFPDSTLYYSKDTHYSVRKIAKLLQMKSCVIESLDNGEIDYDDLIHKIKTNKESHPIIFANIGTTMTGAIDDIEMIQERLAQIGIMRRDYYIHADAALSGMILPFVDHPQAFSFAHGIDSICVSGHKMIGSPIPC
;
A
#
# COMPACT_ATOMS: atom_id res chain seq x y z
N MET A 1 -10.90 -19.85 -29.72
CA MET A 1 -12.09 -18.97 -29.84
C MET A 1 -11.84 -18.08 -31.04
N ILE A 2 -12.76 -18.02 -32.01
CA ILE A 2 -12.66 -17.11 -33.15
C ILE A 2 -13.53 -15.91 -32.79
N LEU A 3 -12.93 -14.72 -32.75
CA LEU A 3 -13.64 -13.48 -32.45
C LEU A 3 -14.60 -13.15 -33.64
N SER A 4 -15.76 -12.61 -33.33
CA SER A 4 -16.63 -12.08 -34.37
C SER A 4 -16.00 -10.82 -35.02
N PRO A 5 -16.38 -10.46 -36.26
CA PRO A 5 -15.90 -9.23 -36.87
C PRO A 5 -16.17 -7.97 -36.03
N ALA A 6 -17.31 -7.93 -35.35
CA ALA A 6 -17.67 -6.81 -34.46
C ALA A 6 -16.77 -6.74 -33.24
N ASP A 7 -16.38 -7.90 -32.66
CA ASP A 7 -15.45 -7.93 -31.54
C ASP A 7 -14.05 -7.50 -31.95
N GLN A 8 -13.60 -7.91 -33.15
CA GLN A 8 -12.32 -7.48 -33.70
C GLN A 8 -12.27 -5.97 -33.90
N GLU A 9 -13.32 -5.39 -34.56
CA GLU A 9 -13.42 -3.94 -34.74
C GLU A 9 -13.41 -3.17 -33.40
N ARG A 10 -14.11 -3.70 -32.40
CA ARG A 10 -14.11 -3.08 -31.06
C ARG A 10 -12.72 -3.10 -30.38
N ILE A 11 -11.99 -4.20 -30.51
CA ILE A 11 -10.63 -4.33 -29.99
C ILE A 11 -9.70 -3.35 -30.70
N GLU A 12 -9.75 -3.28 -32.05
CA GLU A 12 -8.93 -2.35 -32.80
C GLU A 12 -9.26 -0.87 -32.49
N THR A 13 -10.54 -0.57 -32.30
CA THR A 13 -10.98 0.77 -31.90
C THR A 13 -10.36 1.14 -30.53
N PHE A 14 -10.40 0.22 -29.58
CA PHE A 14 -9.81 0.45 -28.24
C PHE A 14 -8.28 0.54 -28.31
N TRP A 15 -7.64 -0.29 -29.12
CA TRP A 15 -6.19 -0.22 -29.36
C TRP A 15 -5.77 1.17 -29.87
N ASN A 16 -6.45 1.65 -30.89
CA ASN A 16 -6.19 2.98 -31.47
C ASN A 16 -6.46 4.12 -30.48
N TYR A 17 -7.47 3.95 -29.61
CA TYR A 17 -7.73 4.87 -28.50
C TYR A 17 -6.53 4.90 -27.55
N CYS A 18 -6.01 3.75 -27.11
CA CYS A 18 -4.85 3.65 -26.22
C CYS A 18 -3.61 4.31 -26.85
N LEU A 19 -3.29 3.98 -28.11
CA LEU A 19 -2.17 4.57 -28.83
C LEU A 19 -2.24 6.11 -28.89
N LYS A 20 -3.45 6.65 -29.11
CA LYS A 20 -3.65 8.10 -29.15
C LYS A 20 -3.45 8.75 -27.78
N HIS A 21 -3.93 8.12 -26.72
CA HIS A 21 -3.99 8.73 -25.39
C HIS A 21 -2.74 8.52 -24.56
N GLN A 22 -1.91 7.51 -24.87
CA GLN A 22 -0.65 7.28 -24.13
C GLN A 22 0.29 8.49 -24.15
N TYR A 23 0.31 9.28 -25.25
CA TYR A 23 1.14 10.48 -25.36
C TYR A 23 0.67 11.64 -24.51
N PHE A 24 -0.55 11.62 -24.03
CA PHE A 24 -1.13 12.63 -23.16
C PHE A 24 -1.10 12.23 -21.67
N ASN A 25 -0.63 11.04 -21.37
CA ASN A 25 -0.46 10.58 -20.01
C ASN A 25 0.90 11.03 -19.47
N ILE A 26 0.93 12.24 -18.90
CA ILE A 26 2.14 12.86 -18.29
C ILE A 26 2.13 12.76 -16.78
N GLY A 27 1.05 12.20 -16.24
CA GLY A 27 0.90 12.05 -14.81
C GLY A 27 1.01 10.62 -14.42
N TYR A 28 1.10 10.49 -13.26
CA TYR A 28 0.96 9.51 -12.29
C TYR A 28 1.26 8.12 -12.73
N PRO A 29 2.22 7.66 -12.07
CA PRO A 29 3.53 7.38 -12.58
C PRO A 29 3.45 6.06 -13.25
N GLU A 30 3.52 6.08 -14.53
CA GLU A 30 3.57 4.87 -15.32
C GLU A 30 4.95 4.78 -15.95
N SER A 31 5.64 3.69 -15.67
CA SER A 31 6.78 3.31 -16.48
C SER A 31 6.25 2.96 -17.87
N ALA A 32 6.88 3.50 -18.90
CA ALA A 32 6.61 3.13 -20.29
C ALA A 32 7.61 2.07 -20.81
N ASP A 33 8.63 1.79 -20.04
CA ASP A 33 9.78 0.95 -20.44
C ASP A 33 9.61 -0.49 -19.91
N PHE A 34 8.54 -1.15 -20.34
CA PHE A 34 8.37 -2.57 -20.03
C PHE A 34 7.92 -3.37 -21.25
N ASP A 35 8.40 -4.60 -21.36
CA ASP A 35 7.95 -5.59 -22.33
C ASP A 35 7.65 -6.92 -21.63
N TYR A 36 6.36 -7.21 -21.50
CA TYR A 36 5.86 -8.45 -20.91
C TYR A 36 5.54 -9.54 -21.94
N SER A 37 5.93 -9.37 -23.20
CA SER A 37 5.64 -10.33 -24.28
C SER A 37 6.11 -11.76 -23.96
N ALA A 38 7.24 -11.90 -23.24
CA ALA A 38 7.75 -13.18 -22.79
C ALA A 38 6.76 -13.95 -21.88
N LEU A 39 5.84 -13.24 -21.21
CA LEU A 39 4.86 -13.82 -20.31
C LEU A 39 3.58 -14.28 -21.02
N PHE A 40 3.33 -13.87 -22.27
CA PHE A 40 2.10 -14.22 -22.99
C PHE A 40 1.89 -15.72 -23.16
N ARG A 41 2.98 -16.48 -23.20
CA ARG A 41 2.94 -17.96 -23.26
C ARG A 41 2.24 -18.59 -22.04
N PHE A 42 2.22 -17.90 -20.90
CA PHE A 42 1.62 -18.39 -19.66
C PHE A 42 0.10 -18.20 -19.60
N PHE A 43 -0.48 -17.36 -20.46
CA PHE A 43 -1.95 -17.23 -20.56
C PHE A 43 -2.67 -18.49 -21.07
N LYS A 44 -1.92 -19.53 -21.41
CA LYS A 44 -2.47 -20.86 -21.71
C LYS A 44 -2.78 -21.68 -20.47
N PHE A 45 -2.32 -21.23 -19.30
CA PHE A 45 -2.45 -21.97 -18.06
C PHE A 45 -3.36 -21.22 -17.10
N SER A 46 -4.14 -21.96 -16.32
CA SER A 46 -4.93 -21.41 -15.23
C SER A 46 -4.05 -21.35 -13.99
N ILE A 47 -3.21 -20.31 -13.87
CA ILE A 47 -2.32 -20.09 -12.73
C ILE A 47 -3.13 -19.46 -11.61
N ASN A 48 -3.03 -20.03 -10.40
CA ASN A 48 -3.73 -19.51 -9.23
C ASN A 48 -2.94 -19.78 -7.95
N ASN A 49 -2.66 -18.75 -7.18
CA ASN A 49 -1.97 -18.84 -5.89
C ASN A 49 -2.99 -19.15 -4.79
N CYS A 50 -3.33 -20.44 -4.65
CA CYS A 50 -4.21 -20.95 -3.60
C CYS A 50 -3.40 -21.37 -2.38
N GLY A 51 -3.62 -20.72 -1.24
CA GLY A 51 -2.91 -21.01 0.00
C GLY A 51 -1.95 -19.89 0.39
N ASP A 52 -0.90 -20.26 1.10
CA ASP A 52 0.14 -19.33 1.57
C ASP A 52 1.50 -19.78 1.01
N TRP A 53 2.25 -18.84 0.43
CA TRP A 53 3.58 -19.12 -0.13
C TRP A 53 4.62 -19.56 0.93
N LYS A 54 4.39 -19.27 2.22
CA LYS A 54 5.23 -19.78 3.33
C LYS A 54 4.99 -21.24 3.63
N ASP A 55 3.79 -21.75 3.38
CA ASP A 55 3.43 -23.14 3.66
C ASP A 55 3.49 -24.01 2.39
N TYR A 56 2.36 -24.18 1.77
CA TYR A 56 2.25 -24.93 0.52
C TYR A 56 0.99 -24.53 -0.24
N SER A 57 0.99 -24.79 -1.54
CA SER A 57 -0.20 -24.72 -2.35
C SER A 57 -0.75 -26.13 -2.60
N ASN A 58 -2.05 -26.31 -2.43
CA ASN A 58 -2.75 -27.52 -2.88
C ASN A 58 -3.15 -27.43 -4.36
N TYR A 59 -2.71 -26.39 -5.07
CA TYR A 59 -2.90 -26.19 -6.50
C TYR A 59 -1.55 -26.12 -7.21
N ALA A 60 -1.28 -27.10 -8.09
CA ALA A 60 0.05 -27.28 -8.70
C ALA A 60 0.46 -26.13 -9.66
N LEU A 61 -0.52 -25.50 -10.33
CA LEU A 61 -0.26 -24.38 -11.23
C LEU A 61 -0.35 -23.06 -10.47
N ASN A 62 0.67 -22.74 -9.72
CA ASN A 62 0.81 -21.51 -8.95
C ASN A 62 2.12 -20.78 -9.30
N SER A 63 2.26 -19.56 -8.82
CA SER A 63 3.46 -18.71 -8.97
C SER A 63 4.07 -18.32 -7.63
N PHE A 64 3.94 -19.15 -6.61
CA PHE A 64 4.43 -18.88 -5.25
C PHE A 64 5.93 -18.63 -5.17
N ASP A 65 6.75 -19.31 -6.00
CA ASP A 65 8.19 -19.05 -6.02
C ASP A 65 8.50 -17.61 -6.41
N PHE A 66 7.77 -17.06 -7.40
CA PHE A 66 7.91 -15.65 -7.79
C PHE A 66 7.37 -14.69 -6.72
N GLU A 67 6.25 -15.02 -6.08
CA GLU A 67 5.69 -14.21 -5.00
C GLU A 67 6.65 -14.17 -3.80
N LYS A 68 7.26 -15.29 -3.46
CA LYS A 68 8.30 -15.39 -2.43
C LYS A 68 9.50 -14.51 -2.74
N ASP A 69 9.98 -14.50 -3.98
CA ASP A 69 11.09 -13.63 -4.41
C ASP A 69 10.72 -12.15 -4.28
N VAL A 70 9.49 -11.78 -4.64
CA VAL A 70 8.97 -10.42 -4.45
C VAL A 70 8.94 -10.05 -2.97
N MET A 71 8.44 -10.95 -2.11
CA MET A 71 8.41 -10.69 -0.66
C MET A 71 9.82 -10.57 -0.06
N ALA A 72 10.76 -11.40 -0.51
CA ALA A 72 12.16 -11.30 -0.07
C ALA A 72 12.80 -9.96 -0.46
N TYR A 73 12.57 -9.50 -1.69
CA TYR A 73 13.02 -8.20 -2.16
C TYR A 73 12.45 -7.04 -1.32
N PHE A 74 11.14 -7.07 -1.05
CA PHE A 74 10.51 -6.03 -0.22
C PHE A 74 10.95 -6.08 1.23
N ALA A 75 11.19 -7.27 1.79
CA ALA A 75 11.74 -7.40 3.14
C ALA A 75 13.12 -6.74 3.26
N GLU A 76 13.98 -6.89 2.24
CA GLU A 76 15.30 -6.26 2.20
C GLU A 76 15.18 -4.72 2.15
N ILE A 77 14.44 -4.17 1.22
CA ILE A 77 14.36 -2.70 1.05
C ILE A 77 13.58 -2.01 2.19
N PHE A 78 12.67 -2.71 2.86
CA PHE A 78 11.97 -2.19 4.03
C PHE A 78 12.59 -2.63 5.36
N GLN A 79 13.81 -3.19 5.33
CA GLN A 79 14.69 -3.40 6.47
C GLN A 79 14.05 -4.28 7.58
N ILE A 80 13.52 -5.42 7.16
CA ILE A 80 13.03 -6.46 8.07
C ILE A 80 13.64 -7.82 7.67
N PRO A 81 14.03 -8.68 8.61
CA PRO A 81 14.43 -10.03 8.29
C PRO A 81 13.30 -10.78 7.55
N PHE A 82 13.63 -11.42 6.44
CA PHE A 82 12.62 -12.11 5.61
C PHE A 82 11.82 -13.13 6.42
N GLU A 83 12.46 -13.84 7.34
CA GLU A 83 11.85 -14.87 8.19
C GLU A 83 10.82 -14.29 9.19
N GLU A 84 10.98 -13.01 9.55
CA GLU A 84 10.10 -12.28 10.46
C GLU A 84 8.99 -11.51 9.73
N SER A 85 9.02 -11.51 8.40
CA SER A 85 8.05 -10.82 7.54
C SER A 85 7.02 -11.78 6.96
N TRP A 86 5.86 -11.24 6.64
CA TRP A 86 4.85 -11.88 5.82
C TRP A 86 4.13 -10.84 4.97
N GLY A 87 3.74 -11.24 3.79
CA GLY A 87 3.01 -10.40 2.86
C GLY A 87 2.55 -11.19 1.65
N TYR A 88 1.86 -10.53 0.73
CA TYR A 88 1.42 -11.13 -0.52
C TYR A 88 1.21 -10.07 -1.59
N VAL A 89 1.17 -10.48 -2.86
CA VAL A 89 0.86 -9.61 -3.99
C VAL A 89 -0.65 -9.44 -4.11
N THR A 90 -1.12 -8.20 -3.95
CA THR A 90 -2.55 -7.84 -3.95
C THR A 90 -3.04 -7.40 -5.33
N ASN A 91 -4.35 -7.08 -5.46
CA ASN A 91 -4.93 -6.46 -6.65
C ASN A 91 -4.85 -4.92 -6.61
N GLY A 92 -3.87 -4.37 -5.90
CA GLY A 92 -3.59 -2.94 -5.82
C GLY A 92 -3.63 -2.38 -4.40
N GLY A 93 -3.11 -1.15 -4.23
CA GLY A 93 -2.90 -0.51 -2.93
C GLY A 93 -4.13 -0.43 -2.02
N THR A 94 -5.34 -0.36 -2.58
CA THR A 94 -6.57 -0.39 -1.75
C THR A 94 -6.74 -1.71 -1.00
N GLU A 95 -6.42 -2.84 -1.64
CA GLU A 95 -6.47 -4.14 -0.98
C GLU A 95 -5.36 -4.28 0.06
N GLY A 96 -4.12 -3.88 -0.28
CA GLY A 96 -3.01 -3.91 0.66
C GLY A 96 -3.27 -3.05 1.90
N ASN A 97 -3.74 -1.82 1.71
CA ASN A 97 -4.13 -0.93 2.80
C ASN A 97 -5.30 -1.50 3.63
N MET A 98 -6.27 -2.16 2.97
CA MET A 98 -7.37 -2.82 3.66
C MET A 98 -6.87 -3.98 4.53
N PHE A 99 -5.93 -4.75 4.03
CA PHE A 99 -5.36 -5.86 4.78
C PHE A 99 -4.52 -5.38 5.98
N GLY A 100 -3.71 -4.32 5.82
CA GLY A 100 -2.99 -3.69 6.94
C GLY A 100 -3.94 -3.17 8.02
N CYS A 101 -5.03 -2.49 7.65
CA CYS A 101 -6.05 -2.05 8.58
C CYS A 101 -6.80 -3.24 9.24
N TYR A 102 -7.02 -4.33 8.50
CA TYR A 102 -7.60 -5.56 9.05
C TYR A 102 -6.71 -6.15 10.14
N LEU A 103 -5.40 -6.30 9.89
CA LEU A 103 -4.46 -6.79 10.90
C LEU A 103 -4.43 -5.90 12.14
N ALA A 104 -4.40 -4.57 11.95
CA ALA A 104 -4.45 -3.61 13.05
C ALA A 104 -5.71 -3.78 13.91
N ARG A 105 -6.87 -3.94 13.27
CA ARG A 105 -8.14 -4.18 13.97
C ARG A 105 -8.16 -5.51 14.73
N GLU A 106 -7.60 -6.58 14.16
CA GLU A 106 -7.54 -7.88 14.85
C GLU A 106 -6.67 -7.82 16.10
N LEU A 107 -5.60 -7.02 16.08
CA LEU A 107 -4.74 -6.77 17.25
C LEU A 107 -5.41 -5.83 18.27
N PHE A 108 -6.14 -4.81 17.79
CA PHE A 108 -6.78 -3.78 18.61
C PHE A 108 -8.24 -3.56 18.19
N PRO A 109 -9.17 -4.49 18.53
CA PRO A 109 -10.53 -4.53 17.96
C PRO A 109 -11.38 -3.29 18.21
N ASP A 110 -11.19 -2.62 19.36
CA ASP A 110 -12.02 -1.46 19.74
C ASP A 110 -11.40 -0.11 19.41
N SER A 111 -10.23 -0.13 18.80
CA SER A 111 -9.41 1.05 18.51
C SER A 111 -9.96 1.89 17.37
N THR A 112 -9.54 3.16 17.37
CA THR A 112 -9.89 4.13 16.34
C THR A 112 -8.75 4.23 15.32
N LEU A 113 -9.10 4.24 14.03
CA LEU A 113 -8.20 4.49 12.91
C LEU A 113 -8.04 6.01 12.71
N TYR A 114 -6.83 6.54 12.89
CA TYR A 114 -6.48 7.95 12.69
C TYR A 114 -5.75 8.11 11.36
N TYR A 115 -6.20 9.03 10.51
CA TYR A 115 -5.59 9.33 9.21
C TYR A 115 -5.79 10.80 8.84
N SER A 116 -4.88 11.38 8.03
CA SER A 116 -4.99 12.78 7.64
C SER A 116 -6.08 13.00 6.58
N LYS A 117 -6.54 14.24 6.47
CA LYS A 117 -7.53 14.63 5.43
C LYS A 117 -6.99 14.43 4.01
N ASP A 118 -5.66 14.46 3.83
CA ASP A 118 -4.99 14.27 2.55
C ASP A 118 -4.65 12.81 2.25
N THR A 119 -4.95 11.90 3.18
CA THR A 119 -4.88 10.45 2.96
C THR A 119 -5.79 10.04 1.80
N HIS A 120 -5.32 9.09 1.01
CA HIS A 120 -6.05 8.59 -0.16
C HIS A 120 -7.50 8.21 0.20
N TYR A 121 -8.45 8.61 -0.65
CA TYR A 121 -9.90 8.46 -0.41
C TYR A 121 -10.36 7.04 -0.07
N SER A 122 -9.58 6.01 -0.43
CA SER A 122 -9.90 4.60 -0.15
C SER A 122 -9.96 4.32 1.36
N VAL A 123 -9.21 5.02 2.20
CA VAL A 123 -9.17 4.76 3.65
C VAL A 123 -10.54 4.88 4.30
N ARG A 124 -11.37 5.85 3.87
CA ARG A 124 -12.75 6.01 4.38
C ARG A 124 -13.64 4.81 4.03
N LYS A 125 -13.45 4.24 2.82
CA LYS A 125 -14.16 3.03 2.40
C LYS A 125 -13.69 1.82 3.18
N ILE A 126 -12.38 1.71 3.40
CA ILE A 126 -11.76 0.64 4.20
C ILE A 126 -12.30 0.65 5.63
N ALA A 127 -12.27 1.81 6.31
CA ALA A 127 -12.80 1.94 7.66
C ALA A 127 -14.28 1.50 7.75
N LYS A 128 -15.09 1.91 6.76
CA LYS A 128 -16.50 1.51 6.68
C LYS A 128 -16.68 0.01 6.45
N LEU A 129 -15.93 -0.58 5.52
CA LEU A 129 -16.00 -2.01 5.21
C LEU A 129 -15.58 -2.87 6.40
N LEU A 130 -14.52 -2.46 7.09
CA LEU A 130 -14.01 -3.15 8.28
C LEU A 130 -14.77 -2.79 9.56
N GLN A 131 -15.78 -1.91 9.50
CA GLN A 131 -16.55 -1.43 10.64
C GLN A 131 -15.67 -0.80 11.75
N MET A 132 -14.55 -0.20 11.37
CA MET A 132 -13.66 0.49 12.28
C MET A 132 -14.18 1.88 12.62
N LYS A 133 -14.05 2.28 13.89
CA LYS A 133 -14.11 3.70 14.25
C LYS A 133 -12.99 4.44 13.52
N SER A 134 -13.25 5.64 13.05
CA SER A 134 -12.22 6.42 12.38
C SER A 134 -12.29 7.90 12.73
N CYS A 135 -11.13 8.55 12.77
CA CYS A 135 -10.99 9.96 13.08
C CYS A 135 -10.08 10.62 12.03
N VAL A 136 -10.60 11.65 11.37
CA VAL A 136 -9.84 12.45 10.41
C VAL A 136 -9.01 13.48 11.16
N ILE A 137 -7.73 13.58 10.82
CA ILE A 137 -6.77 14.53 11.36
C ILE A 137 -6.53 15.63 10.32
N GLU A 138 -6.31 16.86 10.75
CA GLU A 138 -5.91 17.94 9.87
C GLU A 138 -4.52 17.66 9.26
N SER A 139 -4.17 18.37 8.21
CA SER A 139 -2.82 18.34 7.64
C SER A 139 -2.13 19.67 7.86
N LEU A 140 -0.83 19.63 8.01
CA LEU A 140 0.05 20.78 8.01
C LEU A 140 0.12 21.41 6.61
N ASP A 141 0.66 22.61 6.50
CA ASP A 141 0.81 23.33 5.22
C ASP A 141 1.72 22.59 4.22
N ASN A 142 2.66 21.76 4.72
CA ASN A 142 3.51 20.92 3.88
C ASN A 142 2.83 19.61 3.45
N GLY A 143 1.60 19.35 3.90
CA GLY A 143 0.80 18.18 3.57
C GLY A 143 0.98 16.96 4.48
N GLU A 144 1.86 17.03 5.46
CA GLU A 144 1.99 15.98 6.50
C GLU A 144 0.75 15.99 7.41
N ILE A 145 0.55 14.91 8.16
CA ILE A 145 -0.45 14.86 9.23
C ILE A 145 -0.15 15.90 10.30
N ASP A 146 -1.16 16.60 10.80
CA ASP A 146 -0.99 17.52 11.94
C ASP A 146 -0.81 16.70 13.23
N TYR A 147 0.43 16.67 13.72
CA TYR A 147 0.81 15.88 14.90
C TYR A 147 0.14 16.39 16.18
N ASP A 148 -0.09 17.69 16.30
CA ASP A 148 -0.75 18.27 17.47
C ASP A 148 -2.26 17.95 17.47
N ASP A 149 -2.92 18.04 16.32
CA ASP A 149 -4.32 17.62 16.16
C ASP A 149 -4.49 16.10 16.40
N LEU A 150 -3.54 15.28 15.90
CA LEU A 150 -3.52 13.84 16.16
C LEU A 150 -3.53 13.55 17.65
N ILE A 151 -2.61 14.12 18.40
CA ILE A 151 -2.50 13.90 19.85
C ILE A 151 -3.71 14.46 20.59
N HIS A 152 -4.20 15.63 20.17
CA HIS A 152 -5.41 16.22 20.76
C HIS A 152 -6.62 15.28 20.62
N LYS A 153 -6.83 14.73 19.43
CA LYS A 153 -7.96 13.81 19.17
C LYS A 153 -7.82 12.47 19.86
N ILE A 154 -6.60 11.91 19.92
CA ILE A 154 -6.34 10.68 20.70
C ILE A 154 -6.70 10.89 22.18
N LYS A 155 -6.25 11.99 22.79
CA LYS A 155 -6.60 12.33 24.18
C LYS A 155 -8.11 12.55 24.38
N THR A 156 -8.73 13.28 23.46
CA THR A 156 -10.18 13.57 23.51
C THR A 156 -11.01 12.27 23.42
N ASN A 157 -10.60 11.34 22.58
CA ASN A 157 -11.24 10.03 22.43
C ASN A 157 -10.91 9.08 23.58
N LYS A 158 -9.98 9.44 24.48
CA LYS A 158 -9.43 8.57 25.52
C LYS A 158 -8.93 7.25 24.95
N GLU A 159 -8.34 7.31 23.77
CA GLU A 159 -7.82 6.14 23.07
C GLU A 159 -6.52 5.68 23.72
N SER A 160 -6.43 4.39 24.01
CA SER A 160 -5.23 3.76 24.59
C SER A 160 -4.43 2.97 23.55
N HIS A 161 -5.06 2.58 22.47
CA HIS A 161 -4.45 1.75 21.42
C HIS A 161 -4.75 2.33 20.03
N PRO A 162 -4.25 3.53 19.69
CA PRO A 162 -4.56 4.15 18.40
C PRO A 162 -3.95 3.37 17.23
N ILE A 163 -4.72 3.27 16.15
CA ILE A 163 -4.23 2.78 14.85
C ILE A 163 -3.95 4.00 13.99
N ILE A 164 -2.70 4.19 13.59
CA ILE A 164 -2.27 5.32 12.77
C ILE A 164 -2.10 4.85 11.33
N PHE A 165 -2.77 5.52 10.41
CA PHE A 165 -2.59 5.34 8.97
C PHE A 165 -1.68 6.47 8.48
N ALA A 166 -0.38 6.18 8.38
CA ALA A 166 0.63 7.12 7.96
C ALA A 166 0.81 7.10 6.44
N ASN A 167 0.96 8.28 5.84
CA ASN A 167 1.19 8.38 4.40
C ASN A 167 2.69 8.47 4.11
N ILE A 168 3.17 7.58 3.26
CA ILE A 168 4.51 7.65 2.67
C ILE A 168 4.34 8.12 1.23
N GLY A 169 3.98 9.39 1.10
CA GLY A 169 3.63 10.05 -0.14
C GLY A 169 2.12 10.18 -0.35
N THR A 170 1.53 11.32 0.06
CA THR A 170 0.12 11.64 -0.23
C THR A 170 -0.10 11.83 -1.72
N THR A 171 -1.31 11.54 -2.20
CA THR A 171 -1.64 11.59 -3.64
C THR A 171 -1.43 12.97 -4.26
N MET A 172 -1.76 14.04 -3.55
CA MET A 172 -1.77 15.40 -4.14
C MET A 172 -0.51 16.20 -3.86
N THR A 173 0.10 16.01 -2.71
CA THR A 173 1.26 16.81 -2.27
C THR A 173 2.56 16.02 -2.24
N GLY A 174 2.49 14.67 -2.27
CA GLY A 174 3.65 13.80 -2.09
C GLY A 174 4.21 13.81 -0.67
N ALA A 175 3.50 14.43 0.29
CA ALA A 175 3.96 14.56 1.66
C ALA A 175 4.15 13.19 2.33
N ILE A 176 5.18 13.10 3.15
CA ILE A 176 5.56 11.91 3.90
C ILE A 176 5.40 12.22 5.37
N ASP A 177 4.51 11.50 6.04
CA ASP A 177 4.32 11.65 7.47
C ASP A 177 5.57 11.19 8.24
N ASP A 178 6.02 11.99 9.20
CA ASP A 178 7.18 11.69 10.02
C ASP A 178 6.83 10.63 11.08
N ILE A 179 7.29 9.40 10.83
CA ILE A 179 7.04 8.24 11.69
C ILE A 179 7.68 8.41 13.06
N GLU A 180 8.87 8.99 13.14
CA GLU A 180 9.57 9.21 14.39
C GLU A 180 8.85 10.27 15.24
N MET A 181 8.39 11.35 14.62
CA MET A 181 7.57 12.36 15.29
C MET A 181 6.25 11.79 15.83
N ILE A 182 5.57 10.93 15.06
CA ILE A 182 4.35 10.25 15.54
C ILE A 182 4.67 9.45 16.81
N GLN A 183 5.73 8.67 16.80
CA GLN A 183 6.13 7.84 17.93
C GLN A 183 6.53 8.68 19.16
N GLU A 184 7.31 9.75 18.96
CA GLU A 184 7.69 10.68 20.02
C GLU A 184 6.47 11.32 20.69
N ARG A 185 5.52 11.78 19.88
CA ARG A 185 4.29 12.42 20.37
C ARG A 185 3.39 11.44 21.14
N LEU A 186 3.27 10.19 20.68
CA LEU A 186 2.55 9.14 21.41
C LEU A 186 3.24 8.82 22.76
N ALA A 187 4.56 8.70 22.77
CA ALA A 187 5.32 8.46 23.99
C ALA A 187 5.17 9.60 25.02
N GLN A 188 5.12 10.87 24.59
CA GLN A 188 4.90 12.04 25.45
C GLN A 188 3.55 12.00 26.20
N ILE A 189 2.57 11.28 25.68
CA ILE A 189 1.27 11.09 26.34
C ILE A 189 1.12 9.74 27.03
N GLY A 190 2.22 8.97 27.13
CA GLY A 190 2.26 7.70 27.86
C GLY A 190 1.80 6.49 27.04
N ILE A 191 1.58 6.61 25.72
CA ILE A 191 1.26 5.50 24.85
C ILE A 191 2.58 4.89 24.35
N MET A 192 2.86 3.66 24.77
CA MET A 192 4.14 2.99 24.46
C MET A 192 4.05 2.23 23.13
N ARG A 193 5.21 1.90 22.54
CA ARG A 193 5.27 1.25 21.21
C ARG A 193 4.36 0.01 21.06
N ARG A 194 4.20 -0.78 22.08
CA ARG A 194 3.35 -1.98 22.10
C ARG A 194 1.84 -1.69 22.11
N ASP A 195 1.48 -0.44 22.38
CA ASP A 195 0.09 -0.03 22.62
C ASP A 195 -0.53 0.67 21.40
N TYR A 196 0.16 0.71 20.25
CA TYR A 196 -0.37 1.29 19.01
C TYR A 196 0.10 0.52 17.77
N TYR A 197 -0.55 0.78 16.64
CA TYR A 197 -0.22 0.21 15.34
C TYR A 197 -0.02 1.32 14.31
N ILE A 198 1.05 1.23 13.52
CA ILE A 198 1.31 2.13 12.40
C ILE A 198 1.24 1.33 11.10
N HIS A 199 0.22 1.59 10.29
CA HIS A 199 0.15 1.15 8.91
C HIS A 199 0.68 2.25 8.00
N ALA A 200 1.63 1.94 7.13
CA ALA A 200 2.19 2.87 6.16
C ALA A 200 1.58 2.66 4.76
N ASP A 201 0.83 3.65 4.27
CA ASP A 201 0.44 3.72 2.87
C ASP A 201 1.61 4.31 2.06
N ALA A 202 2.44 3.42 1.55
CA ALA A 202 3.60 3.74 0.74
C ALA A 202 3.33 3.54 -0.77
N ALA A 203 2.07 3.58 -1.17
CA ALA A 203 1.64 3.36 -2.55
C ALA A 203 2.35 4.29 -3.55
N LEU A 204 2.68 5.52 -3.17
CA LEU A 204 3.38 6.47 -4.02
C LEU A 204 4.89 6.42 -3.84
N SER A 205 5.39 6.66 -2.63
CA SER A 205 6.82 6.89 -2.39
C SER A 205 7.58 5.66 -1.86
N GLY A 206 6.89 4.53 -1.66
CA GLY A 206 7.52 3.30 -1.17
C GLY A 206 8.63 2.74 -2.05
N MET A 207 8.58 3.02 -3.35
CA MET A 207 9.62 2.66 -4.32
C MET A 207 10.51 3.85 -4.73
N ILE A 208 10.46 4.94 -3.97
CA ILE A 208 11.33 6.10 -4.15
C ILE A 208 12.30 6.21 -2.99
N LEU A 209 11.77 6.21 -1.76
CA LEU A 209 12.56 6.47 -0.56
C LEU A 209 13.75 5.52 -0.35
N PRO A 210 13.65 4.21 -0.64
CA PRO A 210 14.80 3.31 -0.50
C PRO A 210 16.01 3.68 -1.37
N PHE A 211 15.81 4.54 -2.39
CA PHE A 211 16.81 4.83 -3.43
C PHE A 211 17.25 6.30 -3.44
N VAL A 212 16.84 7.09 -2.46
CA VAL A 212 17.27 8.49 -2.33
C VAL A 212 18.24 8.66 -1.16
N ASP A 213 19.09 9.68 -1.25
CA ASP A 213 20.01 10.03 -0.16
C ASP A 213 19.22 10.63 1.02
N HIS A 214 19.51 10.16 2.23
CA HIS A 214 18.89 10.66 3.46
C HIS A 214 17.34 10.66 3.45
N PRO A 215 16.70 9.50 3.22
CA PRO A 215 15.24 9.43 3.22
C PRO A 215 14.67 9.69 4.60
N GLN A 216 13.42 10.18 4.64
CA GLN A 216 12.62 10.13 5.87
C GLN A 216 12.41 8.69 6.32
N ALA A 217 12.02 8.50 7.58
CA ALA A 217 11.66 7.19 8.14
C ALA A 217 10.50 6.55 7.35
N PHE A 218 10.69 5.35 6.82
CA PHE A 218 9.71 4.68 5.95
C PHE A 218 9.63 3.16 6.11
N SER A 219 10.51 2.57 6.94
CA SER A 219 10.72 1.12 6.98
C SER A 219 10.32 0.50 8.32
N PHE A 220 10.32 -0.83 8.39
CA PHE A 220 10.08 -1.56 9.64
C PHE A 220 11.12 -1.24 10.72
N ALA A 221 12.38 -0.95 10.33
CA ALA A 221 13.40 -0.51 11.27
C ALA A 221 13.05 0.82 11.96
N HIS A 222 12.17 1.63 11.37
CA HIS A 222 11.67 2.87 11.95
C HIS A 222 10.36 2.67 12.73
N GLY A 223 9.92 1.42 12.92
CA GLY A 223 8.78 1.11 13.79
C GLY A 223 7.40 1.22 13.12
N ILE A 224 7.29 0.93 11.84
CA ILE A 224 5.99 0.62 11.22
C ILE A 224 5.64 -0.85 11.46
N ASP A 225 4.35 -1.20 11.45
CA ASP A 225 3.85 -2.57 11.66
C ASP A 225 3.42 -3.23 10.35
N SER A 226 2.95 -2.46 9.39
CA SER A 226 2.64 -2.93 8.04
C SER A 226 2.82 -1.83 7.01
N ILE A 227 3.07 -2.24 5.76
CA ILE A 227 3.29 -1.32 4.65
C ILE A 227 2.58 -1.83 3.40
N CYS A 228 2.05 -0.91 2.60
CA CYS A 228 1.46 -1.18 1.29
C CYS A 228 2.17 -0.37 0.21
N VAL A 229 2.54 -1.04 -0.89
CA VAL A 229 3.16 -0.42 -2.07
C VAL A 229 2.30 -0.70 -3.29
N SER A 230 2.20 0.26 -4.23
CA SER A 230 1.51 0.05 -5.50
C SER A 230 2.50 -0.23 -6.63
N GLY A 231 2.52 -1.47 -7.13
CA GLY A 231 3.42 -1.87 -8.22
C GLY A 231 3.11 -1.21 -9.56
N HIS A 232 1.85 -0.86 -9.82
CA HIS A 232 1.44 -0.15 -11.04
C HIS A 232 1.81 1.34 -11.06
N LYS A 233 2.41 1.86 -9.98
CA LYS A 233 2.94 3.23 -9.92
C LYS A 233 4.41 3.25 -10.31
N MET A 234 5.34 3.31 -9.38
CA MET A 234 6.78 3.48 -9.67
C MET A 234 7.45 2.25 -10.27
N ILE A 235 6.98 1.05 -9.98
CA ILE A 235 7.47 -0.19 -10.60
C ILE A 235 6.98 -0.28 -12.05
N GLY A 236 5.80 0.27 -12.33
CA GLY A 236 5.22 0.30 -13.67
C GLY A 236 4.60 -1.03 -14.10
N SER A 237 4.06 -1.82 -13.17
CA SER A 237 3.29 -3.02 -13.52
C SER A 237 2.11 -2.66 -14.45
N PRO A 238 1.84 -3.43 -15.52
CA PRO A 238 0.79 -3.14 -16.50
C PRO A 238 -0.63 -3.36 -15.95
N ILE A 239 -0.74 -4.02 -14.82
CA ILE A 239 -2.00 -4.26 -14.11
C ILE A 239 -1.86 -3.79 -12.66
N PRO A 240 -2.93 -3.34 -12.02
CA PRO A 240 -2.89 -2.95 -10.61
C PRO A 240 -2.40 -4.09 -9.72
N CYS A 241 -1.41 -3.78 -8.90
CA CYS A 241 -0.90 -4.66 -7.84
C CYS A 241 -0.27 -3.84 -6.72
#